data_d3613a00b9b58e0472fc1fa0326f000d
#
_entry.id   d3613a00b9b58e0472fc1fa0326f000d
#
_cell.length_a   1.000
_cell.length_b   1.000
_cell.length_c   1.000
_cell.angle_alpha   90.00
_cell.angle_beta   90.00
_cell.angle_gamma   90.00
#
_symmetry.space_group_name_H-M   'P 1'
#
loop_
_entity.id
_entity.type
_entity.pdbx_description
1 polymer ?
#
loop_
_entity_poly.entity_id
_entity_poly.type
_entity_poly.pdbx_seq_one_letter_code
_entity_poly.pdbx_strand_id
1 'polypeptide(L)'
;MTQTFIPGKDAALEDSIARFQQKLTDLGFNIEEASWLNPVPHVWSVHIRDKDCALCFTNGKGATKKAALASALGEYFERLSTNYFFADFWLGETIANGPFVHYPNEKWFPLTENDELPEGILDARLRAFYDPENELTGSMLIDLQSGNEDRGICALPFTRQSDEQTVYIPMNIVGNLYVSNGMSAGNTRNEARVQGLSEVFERHIKNRIIAESISLPEIPADVLARYPGVVESIAKLEAEGFPIFAYDGSLGGKYPVICVVLFNPANGTCFASFGAHPDFGVALERTVTELLQGRSLKDLDVFTPPTFDDEEVAEHTNLETHFIDSSGLISWDMFKQDADYPFVDWSFAGTTEEEFATLMAIFNAEDQXXXXXXXXXXXXXXXXXXXXXXXXXXXXXXXXXXXXXXXXXXXXXXXXXXXXXXXXXXXXXXXXXXXXXXXXXXXXXXXXXXXXXXXXXXXXXXLLGLATGKDNGWYTLRIGELKAMLALAGGDLDQALAWTEWTMEFNQSVFSAERTNYYRCLQTLLLLSQEDDREPLQYLNAFVRMYGADAVEAASAALSGEEPFYGLQAVDNDLKAFPAHESLLNAYEKLQKAKAAYWSK
;
A
#
# COMPACT_ATOMS: atom_id res chain seq x y z
N MET A 1 -28.56 13.67 25.08
CA MET A 1 -27.67 13.55 23.93
C MET A 1 -28.12 12.40 23.06
N THR A 2 -28.19 12.62 21.73
CA THR A 2 -28.65 11.59 20.80
C THR A 2 -27.69 10.41 20.78
N GLN A 3 -28.24 9.20 20.74
CA GLN A 3 -27.45 7.98 20.58
C GLN A 3 -27.98 7.17 19.41
N THR A 4 -27.14 6.98 18.43
CA THR A 4 -27.49 6.26 17.19
C THR A 4 -26.79 4.90 17.21
N PHE A 5 -27.58 3.85 17.24
CA PHE A 5 -27.06 2.48 17.20
C PHE A 5 -27.32 1.90 15.82
N ILE A 6 -26.27 1.31 15.26
CA ILE A 6 -26.40 0.63 13.96
C ILE A 6 -25.96 -0.82 14.10
N PRO A 7 -26.51 -1.71 13.28
CA PRO A 7 -26.14 -3.13 13.37
C PRO A 7 -24.64 -3.34 13.18
N GLY A 8 -24.09 -4.26 13.93
CA GLY A 8 -22.69 -4.63 13.82
C GLY A 8 -21.74 -3.80 14.65
N LYS A 9 -22.24 -2.78 15.35
CA LYS A 9 -21.40 -1.92 16.19
C LYS A 9 -21.75 -2.11 17.65
N ASP A 10 -20.72 -2.10 18.50
CA ASP A 10 -20.87 -2.34 19.94
C ASP A 10 -20.95 -1.05 20.74
N ALA A 11 -21.16 0.08 20.09
CA ALA A 11 -21.34 1.37 20.75
C ALA A 11 -22.12 2.29 19.82
N ALA A 12 -22.78 3.29 20.42
CA ALA A 12 -23.45 4.32 19.65
C ALA A 12 -22.43 5.12 18.83
N LEU A 13 -22.84 5.58 17.65
CA LEU A 13 -21.94 6.35 16.77
C LEU A 13 -21.36 7.56 17.50
N GLU A 14 -22.19 8.29 18.24
CA GLU A 14 -21.76 9.50 18.94
C GLU A 14 -20.70 9.20 19.97
N ASP A 15 -20.87 8.09 20.69
CA ASP A 15 -19.89 7.67 21.70
C ASP A 15 -18.58 7.26 21.05
N SER A 16 -18.66 6.54 19.93
CA SER A 16 -17.46 6.13 19.21
C SER A 16 -16.69 7.34 18.70
N ILE A 17 -17.40 8.29 18.09
CA ILE A 17 -16.77 9.50 17.56
C ILE A 17 -16.06 10.26 18.67
N ALA A 18 -16.78 10.50 19.79
CA ALA A 18 -16.19 11.26 20.91
C ALA A 18 -14.97 10.57 21.47
N ARG A 19 -15.05 9.24 21.64
CA ARG A 19 -13.96 8.48 22.22
C ARG A 19 -12.75 8.46 21.30
N PHE A 20 -12.97 8.23 20.00
CA PHE A 20 -11.87 8.21 19.04
C PHE A 20 -11.19 9.57 18.95
N GLN A 21 -11.98 10.64 18.89
CA GLN A 21 -11.43 11.99 18.82
C GLN A 21 -10.60 12.32 20.06
N GLN A 22 -11.08 11.95 21.22
CA GLN A 22 -10.36 12.23 22.46
C GLN A 22 -9.05 11.44 22.51
N LYS A 23 -9.08 10.18 22.13
CA LYS A 23 -7.85 9.37 22.13
C LYS A 23 -6.81 9.92 21.16
N LEU A 24 -7.22 10.37 19.99
CA LEU A 24 -6.28 10.94 19.02
C LEU A 24 -5.67 12.24 19.57
N THR A 25 -6.47 13.07 20.22
CA THR A 25 -5.98 14.27 20.86
C THR A 25 -4.98 13.92 21.96
N ASP A 26 -5.31 12.93 22.79
CA ASP A 26 -4.42 12.50 23.87
C ASP A 26 -3.09 11.97 23.34
N LEU A 27 -3.10 11.33 22.18
CA LEU A 27 -1.88 10.84 21.54
C LEU A 27 -1.06 11.96 20.92
N GLY A 28 -1.66 13.12 20.73
CA GLY A 28 -0.96 14.26 20.15
C GLY A 28 -1.26 14.52 18.69
N PHE A 29 -2.27 13.86 18.13
CA PHE A 29 -2.65 14.07 16.73
C PHE A 29 -3.69 15.16 16.63
N ASN A 30 -3.59 15.95 15.58
CA ASN A 30 -4.43 17.13 15.35
C ASN A 30 -5.26 16.90 14.08
N ILE A 31 -6.36 16.16 14.25
CA ILE A 31 -7.15 15.65 13.13
C ILE A 31 -8.13 16.71 12.64
N GLU A 32 -8.17 16.91 11.32
CA GLU A 32 -9.16 17.80 10.69
C GLU A 32 -10.00 17.04 9.68
N GLU A 33 -11.24 17.49 9.50
CA GLU A 33 -12.15 17.01 8.47
C GLU A 33 -11.90 17.86 7.24
N ALA A 34 -11.07 17.36 6.31
CA ALA A 34 -10.57 18.16 5.21
C ALA A 34 -11.60 18.36 4.11
N SER A 35 -12.42 17.34 3.83
CA SER A 35 -13.43 17.47 2.79
C SER A 35 -14.53 16.43 2.99
N TRP A 36 -15.70 16.77 2.46
CA TRP A 36 -16.88 15.93 2.53
C TRP A 36 -17.49 15.77 1.14
N LEU A 37 -18.07 14.59 0.86
CA LEU A 37 -18.82 14.33 -0.37
C LEU A 37 -20.13 13.66 -0.03
N ASN A 38 -21.17 14.05 -0.77
CA ASN A 38 -22.50 13.41 -0.67
C ASN A 38 -23.08 13.33 -2.08
N PRO A 39 -22.56 12.42 -2.93
CA PRO A 39 -22.94 12.41 -4.34
C PRO A 39 -24.38 11.99 -4.60
N VAL A 40 -24.94 11.11 -3.76
CA VAL A 40 -26.34 10.72 -3.82
C VAL A 40 -26.87 10.60 -2.40
N PRO A 41 -28.19 10.54 -2.20
CA PRO A 41 -28.72 10.37 -0.85
C PRO A 41 -28.18 9.11 -0.19
N HIS A 42 -27.91 9.20 1.11
CA HIS A 42 -27.48 8.07 1.94
C HIS A 42 -26.09 7.54 1.57
N VAL A 43 -25.29 8.34 0.85
CA VAL A 43 -23.90 8.01 0.59
C VAL A 43 -23.06 9.24 0.94
N TRP A 44 -22.31 9.12 2.04
CA TRP A 44 -21.43 10.18 2.52
C TRP A 44 -19.99 9.67 2.57
N SER A 45 -19.06 10.55 2.22
CA SER A 45 -17.64 10.29 2.40
C SER A 45 -16.99 11.47 3.10
N VAL A 46 -15.96 11.19 3.88
CA VAL A 46 -15.17 12.26 4.50
C VAL A 46 -13.70 11.91 4.42
N HIS A 47 -12.89 12.91 4.13
CA HIS A 47 -11.43 12.81 4.17
C HIS A 47 -10.96 13.47 5.46
N ILE A 48 -10.33 12.69 6.35
CA ILE A 48 -9.73 13.27 7.56
C ILE A 48 -8.22 13.08 7.49
N ARG A 49 -7.50 14.00 8.12
CA ARG A 49 -6.04 13.95 8.12
C ARG A 49 -5.48 14.68 9.34
N ASP A 50 -4.25 14.32 9.68
CA ASP A 50 -3.49 15.05 10.68
C ASP A 50 -2.98 16.36 10.06
N LYS A 51 -3.29 17.49 10.67
CA LYS A 51 -2.80 18.78 10.19
C LYS A 51 -1.28 18.84 10.17
N ASP A 52 -0.64 18.13 11.09
CA ASP A 52 0.82 18.15 11.22
C ASP A 52 1.52 17.15 10.32
N CYS A 53 0.77 16.22 9.71
CA CYS A 53 1.33 15.25 8.78
C CYS A 53 0.22 14.78 7.84
N ALA A 54 0.10 15.42 6.69
CA ALA A 54 -0.98 15.15 5.75
C ALA A 54 -0.93 13.74 5.17
N LEU A 55 0.23 13.07 5.26
CA LEU A 55 0.35 11.68 4.83
C LEU A 55 -0.46 10.73 5.70
N CYS A 56 -0.78 11.15 6.94
CA CYS A 56 -1.61 10.36 7.84
C CYS A 56 -3.06 10.77 7.64
N PHE A 57 -3.73 10.08 6.76
CA PHE A 57 -5.12 10.39 6.41
C PHE A 57 -5.94 9.12 6.19
N THR A 58 -7.25 9.24 6.33
CA THR A 58 -8.18 8.17 5.94
C THR A 58 -9.41 8.77 5.31
N ASN A 59 -10.13 7.93 4.59
CA ASN A 59 -11.41 8.28 3.97
C ASN A 59 -12.49 7.38 4.54
N GLY A 60 -13.48 7.98 5.17
CA GLY A 60 -14.60 7.22 5.73
C GLY A 60 -15.81 7.30 4.84
N LYS A 61 -16.68 6.31 4.99
CA LYS A 61 -17.92 6.26 4.24
C LYS A 61 -19.04 5.77 5.13
N GLY A 62 -20.26 6.17 4.78
CA GLY A 62 -21.42 5.75 5.54
C GLY A 62 -22.70 6.32 4.96
N ALA A 63 -23.82 5.86 5.50
CA ALA A 63 -25.13 6.31 5.05
C ALA A 63 -25.52 7.67 5.60
N THR A 64 -24.83 8.13 6.63
CA THR A 64 -25.04 9.45 7.23
C THR A 64 -23.67 10.09 7.48
N LYS A 65 -23.69 11.40 7.75
CA LYS A 65 -22.46 12.10 8.10
C LYS A 65 -21.78 11.47 9.31
N LYS A 66 -22.55 11.19 10.37
CA LYS A 66 -21.98 10.58 11.57
C LYS A 66 -21.35 9.22 11.27
N ALA A 67 -22.03 8.40 10.48
CA ALA A 67 -21.49 7.08 10.14
C ALA A 67 -20.20 7.21 9.35
N ALA A 68 -20.15 8.14 8.41
CA ALA A 68 -18.93 8.35 7.62
C ALA A 68 -17.77 8.82 8.51
N LEU A 69 -18.03 9.73 9.44
CA LEU A 69 -16.99 10.22 10.34
C LEU A 69 -16.51 9.11 11.26
N ALA A 70 -17.43 8.33 11.83
CA ALA A 70 -17.05 7.21 12.69
C ALA A 70 -16.21 6.20 11.91
N SER A 71 -16.57 5.95 10.67
CA SER A 71 -15.82 5.05 9.79
C SER A 71 -14.40 5.58 9.55
N ALA A 72 -14.27 6.88 9.25
CA ALA A 72 -12.95 7.49 9.01
C ALA A 72 -12.07 7.41 10.25
N LEU A 73 -12.65 7.72 11.43
CA LEU A 73 -11.89 7.69 12.68
C LEU A 73 -11.47 6.26 13.03
N GLY A 74 -12.36 5.31 12.84
CA GLY A 74 -12.02 3.90 13.08
C GLY A 74 -10.88 3.46 12.17
N GLU A 75 -10.96 3.80 10.91
CA GLU A 75 -9.90 3.47 9.96
C GLU A 75 -8.60 4.19 10.33
N TYR A 76 -8.68 5.40 10.84
CA TYR A 76 -7.48 6.11 11.27
C TYR A 76 -6.75 5.33 12.37
N PHE A 77 -7.49 4.83 13.36
CA PHE A 77 -6.89 3.99 14.40
C PHE A 77 -6.33 2.69 13.82
N GLU A 78 -7.05 2.10 12.88
CA GLU A 78 -6.57 0.90 12.20
C GLU A 78 -5.21 1.16 11.55
N ARG A 79 -5.10 2.25 10.79
CA ARG A 79 -3.86 2.57 10.07
C ARG A 79 -2.72 2.95 11.02
N LEU A 80 -3.04 3.62 12.12
CA LEU A 80 -2.03 3.91 13.14
C LEU A 80 -1.54 2.63 13.80
N SER A 81 -2.49 1.83 14.31
CA SER A 81 -2.16 0.66 15.14
C SER A 81 -1.38 -0.40 14.37
N THR A 82 -1.60 -0.49 13.07
CA THR A 82 -0.94 -1.47 12.22
C THR A 82 0.31 -0.92 11.54
N ASN A 83 0.68 0.33 11.85
CA ASN A 83 1.82 1.02 11.22
C ASN A 83 1.61 1.26 9.72
N TYR A 84 0.37 1.16 9.25
CA TYR A 84 0.11 1.22 7.82
C TYR A 84 0.44 2.60 7.22
N PHE A 85 0.21 3.67 7.97
CA PHE A 85 0.57 5.01 7.50
C PHE A 85 2.06 5.11 7.16
N PHE A 86 2.87 4.29 7.79
CA PHE A 86 4.32 4.37 7.71
C PHE A 86 4.94 3.25 6.87
N ALA A 87 4.09 2.41 6.26
CA ALA A 87 4.55 1.17 5.63
C ALA A 87 5.51 1.40 4.46
N ASP A 88 5.31 2.51 3.74
CA ASP A 88 6.11 2.78 2.54
C ASP A 88 7.36 3.60 2.82
N PHE A 89 7.70 3.83 4.09
CA PHE A 89 8.73 4.80 4.44
C PHE A 89 9.82 4.23 5.31
N TRP A 90 11.06 4.66 5.05
CA TRP A 90 12.21 4.37 5.90
C TRP A 90 12.08 5.19 7.18
N LEU A 91 12.18 4.54 8.32
CA LEU A 91 11.97 5.23 9.61
C LEU A 91 13.25 5.82 10.19
N GLY A 92 14.37 5.62 9.53
CA GLY A 92 15.62 6.23 9.94
C GLY A 92 16.48 5.33 10.79
N GLU A 93 17.77 5.66 10.83
CA GLU A 93 18.76 4.85 11.53
C GLU A 93 18.51 4.82 13.03
N THR A 94 18.07 5.96 13.59
CA THR A 94 17.80 6.04 15.03
C THR A 94 16.70 5.06 15.43
N ILE A 95 15.60 5.02 14.67
CA ILE A 95 14.51 4.10 14.96
C ILE A 95 14.93 2.67 14.65
N ALA A 96 15.65 2.46 13.55
CA ALA A 96 16.09 1.10 13.17
C ALA A 96 16.97 0.45 14.23
N ASN A 97 17.67 1.25 15.04
CA ASN A 97 18.53 0.76 16.10
C ASN A 97 17.96 0.96 17.50
N GLY A 98 16.71 1.40 17.59
CA GLY A 98 16.05 1.67 18.86
C GLY A 98 15.61 0.40 19.58
N PRO A 99 15.01 0.58 20.75
CA PRO A 99 14.57 -0.59 21.54
C PRO A 99 13.58 -1.47 20.78
N PHE A 100 12.71 -0.88 20.00
CA PHE A 100 11.85 -1.59 19.07
C PHE A 100 11.59 -0.67 17.87
N VAL A 101 11.34 -1.30 16.72
CA VAL A 101 11.01 -0.54 15.51
C VAL A 101 9.49 -0.49 15.31
N HIS A 102 8.84 -1.64 15.36
CA HIS A 102 7.41 -1.74 15.08
C HIS A 102 6.58 -1.90 16.33
N TYR A 103 6.94 -2.85 17.18
CA TYR A 103 6.21 -3.12 18.44
C TYR A 103 7.16 -3.63 19.49
N PRO A 104 6.91 -3.32 20.77
CA PRO A 104 7.78 -3.83 21.82
C PRO A 104 7.87 -5.35 21.89
N ASN A 105 6.86 -6.09 21.40
CA ASN A 105 6.89 -7.55 21.42
C ASN A 105 7.41 -8.16 20.11
N GLU A 106 7.99 -7.35 19.23
CA GLU A 106 8.61 -7.88 18.02
C GLU A 106 9.81 -8.74 18.37
N LYS A 107 10.17 -9.63 17.46
CA LYS A 107 11.34 -10.49 17.65
C LYS A 107 12.26 -10.35 16.44
N TRP A 108 13.56 -10.22 16.71
CA TRP A 108 14.55 -10.08 15.67
C TRP A 108 15.27 -11.40 15.44
N PHE A 109 15.44 -11.76 14.18
CA PHE A 109 16.11 -13.00 13.77
C PHE A 109 17.33 -12.60 12.97
N PRO A 110 18.55 -12.78 13.53
CA PRO A 110 19.76 -12.44 12.78
C PRO A 110 19.87 -13.23 11.49
N LEU A 111 20.47 -12.62 10.48
CA LEU A 111 20.72 -13.32 9.23
C LEU A 111 21.71 -14.46 9.46
N THR A 112 21.49 -15.59 8.79
CA THR A 112 22.40 -16.72 8.90
C THR A 112 23.56 -16.56 7.92
N GLU A 113 24.60 -17.35 8.13
CA GLU A 113 25.82 -17.27 7.31
C GLU A 113 25.53 -17.52 5.84
N ASN A 114 24.65 -18.49 5.55
CA ASN A 114 24.30 -18.84 4.16
C ASN A 114 23.03 -18.15 3.68
N ASP A 115 22.54 -17.19 4.45
CA ASP A 115 21.34 -16.43 4.12
C ASP A 115 20.09 -17.31 3.95
N GLU A 116 20.04 -18.42 4.67
CA GLU A 116 18.82 -19.23 4.74
C GLU A 116 17.84 -18.58 5.71
N LEU A 117 16.58 -18.99 5.63
CA LEU A 117 15.58 -18.50 6.59
C LEU A 117 15.98 -18.96 8.00
N PRO A 118 16.06 -18.02 8.97
CA PRO A 118 16.39 -18.43 10.33
C PRO A 118 15.33 -19.35 10.93
N GLU A 119 15.78 -20.21 11.84
CA GLU A 119 14.86 -21.08 12.56
C GLU A 119 13.95 -20.23 13.43
N GLY A 120 12.66 -20.59 13.47
CA GLY A 120 11.67 -19.88 14.27
C GLY A 120 10.86 -18.86 13.50
N ILE A 121 11.32 -18.48 12.33
CA ILE A 121 10.55 -17.60 11.45
C ILE A 121 9.59 -18.49 10.65
N LEU A 122 8.30 -18.14 10.64
CA LEU A 122 7.28 -18.93 9.98
C LEU A 122 7.40 -20.39 10.47
N ASP A 123 6.32 -21.09 10.63
CA ASP A 123 6.44 -22.51 10.93
C ASP A 123 6.38 -23.30 9.61
N ALA A 124 6.46 -24.63 9.69
CA ALA A 124 6.53 -25.46 8.50
C ALA A 124 5.34 -25.23 7.57
N ARG A 125 4.15 -25.09 8.16
CA ARG A 125 2.94 -24.85 7.37
C ARG A 125 3.01 -23.52 6.64
N LEU A 126 3.44 -22.46 7.32
CA LEU A 126 3.56 -21.15 6.70
C LEU A 126 4.69 -21.10 5.68
N ARG A 127 5.80 -21.81 5.93
CA ARG A 127 6.87 -21.89 4.94
C ARG A 127 6.39 -22.58 3.67
N ALA A 128 5.63 -23.65 3.81
CA ALA A 128 5.05 -24.33 2.65
C ALA A 128 4.11 -23.42 1.87
N PHE A 129 3.40 -22.54 2.58
CA PHE A 129 2.46 -21.62 1.95
C PHE A 129 3.17 -20.46 1.25
N TYR A 130 4.11 -19.80 1.96
CA TYR A 130 4.75 -18.60 1.41
C TYR A 130 5.94 -18.92 0.52
N ASP A 131 6.57 -20.09 0.70
CA ASP A 131 7.81 -20.43 0.01
C ASP A 131 7.80 -21.90 -0.40
N PRO A 132 6.82 -22.31 -1.22
CA PRO A 132 6.72 -23.74 -1.57
C PRO A 132 7.92 -24.25 -2.35
N GLU A 133 8.64 -23.37 -3.06
CA GLU A 133 9.79 -23.77 -3.87
C GLU A 133 11.11 -23.55 -3.16
N ASN A 134 11.08 -23.14 -1.90
CA ASN A 134 12.30 -22.95 -1.10
C ASN A 134 13.25 -21.91 -1.71
N GLU A 135 12.68 -20.81 -2.19
CA GLU A 135 13.46 -19.78 -2.89
C GLU A 135 13.76 -18.55 -2.04
N LEU A 136 13.09 -18.38 -0.90
CA LEU A 136 13.29 -17.21 -0.06
C LEU A 136 14.60 -17.30 0.70
N THR A 137 15.31 -16.18 0.73
CA THR A 137 16.50 -16.05 1.59
C THR A 137 16.17 -15.11 2.73
N GLY A 138 16.99 -15.15 3.79
CA GLY A 138 16.76 -14.28 4.95
C GLY A 138 16.80 -12.81 4.59
N SER A 139 17.76 -12.41 3.76
CA SER A 139 17.90 -10.99 3.41
C SER A 139 16.73 -10.46 2.62
N MET A 140 15.98 -11.31 1.93
CA MET A 140 14.77 -10.90 1.22
C MET A 140 13.67 -10.45 2.17
N LEU A 141 13.72 -10.88 3.44
CA LEU A 141 12.65 -10.60 4.39
C LEU A 141 12.96 -9.43 5.32
N ILE A 142 14.02 -8.69 5.05
CA ILE A 142 14.27 -7.43 5.77
C ILE A 142 13.27 -6.41 5.27
N ASP A 143 12.55 -5.78 6.19
CA ASP A 143 11.52 -4.83 5.79
C ASP A 143 12.10 -3.43 5.53
N LEU A 144 11.41 -2.67 4.69
CA LEU A 144 11.86 -1.33 4.31
C LEU A 144 11.93 -0.39 5.51
N GLN A 145 10.94 -0.46 6.40
CA GLN A 145 10.84 0.48 7.51
C GLN A 145 12.03 0.39 8.45
N SER A 146 12.49 -0.81 8.75
CA SER A 146 13.64 -0.99 9.64
C SER A 146 14.98 -1.03 8.90
N GLY A 147 15.05 -1.72 7.76
CA GLY A 147 16.22 -1.77 6.91
C GLY A 147 17.52 -2.04 7.64
N ASN A 148 17.52 -2.97 8.59
CA ASN A 148 18.66 -3.13 9.47
C ASN A 148 19.27 -4.53 9.34
N GLU A 149 20.24 -4.65 8.44
CA GLU A 149 20.91 -5.93 8.19
C GLU A 149 21.61 -6.47 9.43
N ASP A 150 22.13 -5.59 10.28
CA ASP A 150 22.85 -6.03 11.48
C ASP A 150 21.93 -6.72 12.48
N ARG A 151 20.65 -6.30 12.54
CA ARG A 151 19.68 -6.95 13.41
C ARG A 151 18.98 -8.11 12.70
N GLY A 152 18.85 -8.04 11.40
CA GLY A 152 18.26 -9.10 10.60
C GLY A 152 16.79 -8.85 10.32
N ILE A 153 15.98 -9.88 10.52
CA ILE A 153 14.56 -9.88 10.14
C ILE A 153 13.71 -9.57 11.37
N CYS A 154 12.86 -8.56 11.26
CA CYS A 154 11.90 -8.24 12.31
C CYS A 154 10.61 -8.99 12.04
N ALA A 155 10.14 -9.76 13.01
CA ALA A 155 8.91 -10.53 12.88
C ALA A 155 8.00 -10.27 14.06
N LEU A 156 6.70 -10.42 13.82
CA LEU A 156 5.68 -10.19 14.84
C LEU A 156 5.04 -11.51 15.25
N PRO A 157 4.67 -11.65 16.54
CA PRO A 157 3.98 -12.85 16.97
C PRO A 157 2.51 -12.81 16.56
N PHE A 158 2.07 -13.80 15.83
CA PHE A 158 0.67 -13.99 15.46
C PHE A 158 0.16 -15.26 16.13
N THR A 159 -1.08 -15.24 16.58
CA THR A 159 -1.72 -16.42 17.14
C THR A 159 -2.57 -17.11 16.08
N ARG A 160 -2.21 -18.35 15.76
CA ARG A 160 -3.05 -19.14 14.85
C ARG A 160 -4.33 -19.53 15.57
N GLN A 161 -5.46 -19.19 14.98
CA GLN A 161 -6.74 -19.38 15.67
C GLN A 161 -7.15 -20.85 15.76
N SER A 162 -6.66 -21.71 14.85
CA SER A 162 -7.06 -23.11 14.87
C SER A 162 -6.43 -23.91 16.01
N ASP A 163 -5.20 -23.55 16.43
CA ASP A 163 -4.50 -24.32 17.47
C ASP A 163 -3.89 -23.43 18.55
N GLU A 164 -4.12 -22.12 18.47
CA GLU A 164 -3.65 -21.11 19.42
C GLU A 164 -2.12 -21.07 19.56
N GLN A 165 -1.40 -21.56 18.55
CA GLN A 165 0.05 -21.49 18.55
C GLN A 165 0.53 -20.10 18.11
N THR A 166 1.62 -19.65 18.70
CA THR A 166 2.27 -18.41 18.29
C THR A 166 3.22 -18.70 17.14
N VAL A 167 3.06 -17.95 16.05
CA VAL A 167 3.95 -18.04 14.90
C VAL A 167 4.51 -16.64 14.64
N TYR A 168 5.76 -16.57 14.20
CA TYR A 168 6.41 -15.29 13.92
C TYR A 168 6.40 -15.03 12.42
N ILE A 169 5.73 -13.96 12.03
CA ILE A 169 5.61 -13.59 10.62
C ILE A 169 6.41 -12.31 10.38
N PRO A 170 7.33 -12.32 9.41
CA PRO A 170 8.13 -11.12 9.13
C PRO A 170 7.28 -9.91 8.76
N MET A 171 7.69 -8.75 9.26
CA MET A 171 7.05 -7.49 8.89
C MET A 171 7.05 -7.30 7.37
N ASN A 172 8.09 -7.76 6.70
CA ASN A 172 8.18 -7.67 5.24
C ASN A 172 6.96 -8.32 4.58
N ILE A 173 6.57 -9.51 5.05
CA ILE A 173 5.41 -10.20 4.51
C ILE A 173 4.12 -9.45 4.84
N VAL A 174 3.97 -9.07 6.12
CA VAL A 174 2.76 -8.39 6.57
C VAL A 174 2.57 -7.07 5.81
N GLY A 175 3.62 -6.29 5.68
CA GLY A 175 3.55 -4.97 5.08
C GLY A 175 3.45 -4.96 3.56
N ASN A 176 3.88 -6.02 2.90
CA ASN A 176 3.91 -6.07 1.44
C ASN A 176 2.73 -6.81 0.82
N LEU A 177 2.51 -8.04 1.29
CA LEU A 177 1.56 -8.92 0.60
C LEU A 177 0.12 -8.52 0.82
N TYR A 178 -0.21 -8.14 2.04
CA TYR A 178 -1.62 -7.98 2.38
C TYR A 178 -2.12 -6.55 2.27
N VAL A 179 -1.24 -5.64 1.97
CA VAL A 179 -1.59 -4.22 1.92
C VAL A 179 -2.31 -3.88 3.22
N SER A 180 -3.59 -3.53 3.19
CA SER A 180 -4.38 -3.30 4.40
C SER A 180 -5.43 -4.38 4.64
N ASN A 181 -5.40 -5.46 3.85
CA ASN A 181 -6.43 -6.48 3.92
C ASN A 181 -6.37 -7.23 5.25
N GLY A 182 -7.49 -7.30 5.94
CA GLY A 182 -7.57 -7.95 7.23
C GLY A 182 -7.24 -7.08 8.42
N MET A 183 -6.75 -5.87 8.18
CA MET A 183 -6.54 -4.89 9.25
C MET A 183 -7.89 -4.32 9.66
N SER A 184 -8.07 -4.09 10.96
CA SER A 184 -9.35 -3.59 11.43
C SER A 184 -9.22 -2.92 12.78
N ALA A 185 -10.22 -2.11 13.11
CA ALA A 185 -10.39 -1.53 14.42
C ALA A 185 -11.88 -1.57 14.76
N GLY A 186 -12.19 -1.52 16.03
CA GLY A 186 -13.56 -1.54 16.46
C GLY A 186 -13.70 -1.08 17.90
N ASN A 187 -14.96 -0.91 18.33
CA ASN A 187 -15.26 -0.53 19.71
C ASN A 187 -14.91 -1.64 20.69
N THR A 188 -14.95 -2.88 20.23
CA THR A 188 -14.58 -4.05 21.03
C THR A 188 -13.71 -4.96 20.18
N ARG A 189 -13.05 -5.92 20.84
CA ARG A 189 -12.25 -6.91 20.15
C ARG A 189 -13.10 -7.70 19.15
N ASN A 190 -14.29 -8.11 19.54
CA ASN A 190 -15.13 -8.90 18.64
C ASN A 190 -15.61 -8.07 17.45
N GLU A 191 -15.93 -6.80 17.66
CA GLU A 191 -16.28 -5.93 16.52
C GLU A 191 -15.12 -5.83 15.53
N ALA A 192 -13.90 -5.62 16.02
CA ALA A 192 -12.73 -5.54 15.17
C ALA A 192 -12.50 -6.85 14.42
N ARG A 193 -12.65 -7.99 15.10
CA ARG A 193 -12.48 -9.29 14.48
C ARG A 193 -13.50 -9.55 13.37
N VAL A 194 -14.76 -9.17 13.62
CA VAL A 194 -15.82 -9.31 12.60
C VAL A 194 -15.48 -8.45 11.39
N GLN A 195 -15.02 -7.24 11.61
CA GLN A 195 -14.65 -6.35 10.52
C GLN A 195 -13.50 -6.94 9.71
N GLY A 196 -12.45 -7.41 10.38
CA GLY A 196 -11.29 -7.97 9.68
C GLY A 196 -11.63 -9.22 8.89
N LEU A 197 -12.38 -10.16 9.50
CA LEU A 197 -12.78 -11.38 8.80
C LEU A 197 -13.72 -11.08 7.65
N SER A 198 -14.64 -10.13 7.85
CA SER A 198 -15.55 -9.74 6.77
C SER A 198 -14.76 -9.26 5.56
N GLU A 199 -13.76 -8.43 5.78
CA GLU A 199 -12.94 -7.93 4.67
C GLU A 199 -12.17 -9.07 3.99
N VAL A 200 -11.67 -10.03 4.76
CA VAL A 200 -10.98 -11.17 4.19
C VAL A 200 -11.95 -11.97 3.29
N PHE A 201 -13.17 -12.23 3.78
CA PHE A 201 -14.17 -12.90 2.96
C PHE A 201 -14.53 -12.10 1.72
N GLU A 202 -14.67 -10.78 1.88
CA GLU A 202 -14.98 -9.91 0.75
C GLU A 202 -13.95 -10.07 -0.35
N ARG A 203 -12.67 -9.98 0.01
CA ARG A 203 -11.59 -10.05 -0.97
C ARG A 203 -11.46 -11.45 -1.58
N HIS A 204 -11.61 -12.48 -0.75
CA HIS A 204 -11.50 -13.85 -1.22
C HIS A 204 -12.62 -14.20 -2.20
N ILE A 205 -13.86 -13.86 -1.85
CA ILE A 205 -15.01 -14.19 -2.68
C ILE A 205 -15.05 -13.29 -3.92
N LYS A 206 -14.71 -12.01 -3.78
CA LYS A 206 -14.55 -11.13 -4.94
C LYS A 206 -13.59 -11.73 -5.96
N ASN A 207 -12.44 -12.18 -5.47
CA ASN A 207 -11.43 -12.76 -6.34
C ASN A 207 -11.96 -14.00 -7.07
N ARG A 208 -12.66 -14.84 -6.33
CA ARG A 208 -13.23 -16.05 -6.91
C ARG A 208 -14.29 -15.73 -7.94
N ILE A 209 -15.20 -14.80 -7.63
CA ILE A 209 -16.26 -14.41 -8.56
C ILE A 209 -15.66 -13.87 -9.86
N ILE A 210 -14.65 -13.01 -9.74
CA ILE A 210 -14.04 -12.42 -10.92
C ILE A 210 -13.24 -13.46 -11.71
N ALA A 211 -12.41 -14.25 -11.02
CA ALA A 211 -11.55 -15.23 -11.69
C ALA A 211 -12.36 -16.29 -12.44
N GLU A 212 -13.47 -16.71 -11.87
CA GLU A 212 -14.30 -17.76 -12.47
C GLU A 212 -15.43 -17.19 -13.31
N SER A 213 -15.53 -15.87 -13.41
CA SER A 213 -16.57 -15.18 -14.17
C SER A 213 -17.97 -15.68 -13.78
N ILE A 214 -18.20 -15.76 -12.47
CA ILE A 214 -19.45 -16.29 -11.93
C ILE A 214 -20.60 -15.31 -12.21
N SER A 215 -21.71 -15.82 -12.72
CA SER A 215 -22.91 -15.03 -12.93
C SER A 215 -23.73 -15.06 -11.65
N LEU A 216 -23.91 -13.88 -11.03
CA LEU A 216 -24.57 -13.77 -9.73
C LEU A 216 -26.06 -13.52 -9.91
N PRO A 217 -26.88 -13.96 -8.95
CA PRO A 217 -28.31 -13.67 -9.00
C PRO A 217 -28.59 -12.26 -8.51
N GLU A 218 -29.53 -11.58 -9.18
CA GLU A 218 -29.96 -10.27 -8.71
C GLU A 218 -30.73 -10.40 -7.40
N ILE A 219 -30.55 -9.42 -6.53
CA ILE A 219 -31.34 -9.35 -5.30
C ILE A 219 -32.77 -8.94 -5.69
N PRO A 220 -33.78 -9.72 -5.27
CA PRO A 220 -35.16 -9.38 -5.65
C PRO A 220 -35.60 -8.01 -5.13
N ALA A 221 -36.48 -7.37 -5.88
CA ALA A 221 -36.96 -6.04 -5.55
C ALA A 221 -37.62 -5.97 -4.17
N ASP A 222 -38.33 -7.04 -3.77
CA ASP A 222 -38.99 -7.03 -2.46
C ASP A 222 -37.97 -7.13 -1.33
N VAL A 223 -36.83 -7.75 -1.57
CA VAL A 223 -35.75 -7.78 -0.57
C VAL A 223 -35.07 -6.40 -0.49
N LEU A 224 -34.75 -5.81 -1.64
CA LEU A 224 -34.19 -4.46 -1.65
C LEU A 224 -35.10 -3.45 -0.96
N ALA A 225 -36.42 -3.63 -1.08
CA ALA A 225 -37.39 -2.72 -0.48
C ALA A 225 -37.29 -2.66 1.04
N ARG A 226 -36.65 -3.66 1.67
CA ARG A 226 -36.41 -3.61 3.11
C ARG A 226 -35.40 -2.52 3.49
N TYR A 227 -34.67 -2.00 2.51
CA TYR A 227 -33.57 -1.06 2.74
C TYR A 227 -33.83 0.21 1.92
N PRO A 228 -34.78 1.04 2.36
CA PRO A 228 -35.23 2.18 1.53
C PRO A 228 -34.12 3.17 1.22
N GLY A 229 -33.14 3.35 2.11
CA GLY A 229 -32.00 4.23 1.82
C GLY A 229 -31.20 3.75 0.64
N VAL A 230 -30.96 2.43 0.56
CA VAL A 230 -30.26 1.84 -0.57
C VAL A 230 -31.05 2.00 -1.86
N VAL A 231 -32.37 1.76 -1.79
CA VAL A 231 -33.24 1.91 -2.95
C VAL A 231 -33.18 3.36 -3.48
N GLU A 232 -33.20 4.32 -2.57
CA GLU A 232 -33.15 5.74 -2.96
C GLU A 232 -31.79 6.08 -3.59
N SER A 233 -30.69 5.57 -3.04
CA SER A 233 -29.36 5.79 -3.61
C SER A 233 -29.28 5.24 -5.04
N ILE A 234 -29.76 4.01 -5.23
CA ILE A 234 -29.75 3.37 -6.54
C ILE A 234 -30.60 4.15 -7.54
N ALA A 235 -31.80 4.56 -7.11
CA ALA A 235 -32.69 5.33 -7.99
C ALA A 235 -32.04 6.61 -8.45
N LYS A 236 -31.35 7.31 -7.55
CA LYS A 236 -30.66 8.56 -7.92
C LYS A 236 -29.52 8.30 -8.91
N LEU A 237 -28.74 7.24 -8.69
CA LEU A 237 -27.69 6.90 -9.65
C LEU A 237 -28.25 6.59 -11.03
N GLU A 238 -29.34 5.83 -11.07
CA GLU A 238 -29.97 5.51 -12.35
C GLU A 238 -30.55 6.74 -13.03
N ALA A 239 -31.13 7.64 -12.24
CA ALA A 239 -31.64 8.91 -12.80
C ALA A 239 -30.52 9.77 -13.38
N GLU A 240 -29.30 9.62 -12.87
CA GLU A 240 -28.13 10.35 -13.36
C GLU A 240 -27.42 9.64 -14.53
N GLY A 241 -27.97 8.54 -15.00
CA GLY A 241 -27.44 7.85 -16.15
C GLY A 241 -26.54 6.66 -15.86
N PHE A 242 -26.55 6.16 -14.62
CA PHE A 242 -25.71 5.04 -14.23
C PHE A 242 -26.57 3.84 -13.82
N PRO A 243 -26.88 2.93 -14.74
CA PRO A 243 -27.64 1.72 -14.36
C PRO A 243 -26.89 0.89 -13.33
N ILE A 244 -27.65 0.32 -12.42
CA ILE A 244 -27.10 -0.42 -11.28
C ILE A 244 -27.66 -1.84 -11.26
N PHE A 245 -26.78 -2.83 -11.05
CA PHE A 245 -27.18 -4.18 -10.68
C PHE A 245 -26.81 -4.42 -9.22
N ALA A 246 -27.75 -4.89 -8.41
CA ALA A 246 -27.46 -5.31 -7.04
C ALA A 246 -27.55 -6.83 -7.00
N TYR A 247 -26.42 -7.48 -6.71
CA TYR A 247 -26.28 -8.92 -6.77
C TYR A 247 -26.02 -9.51 -5.39
N ASP A 248 -26.54 -10.73 -5.19
CA ASP A 248 -26.18 -11.55 -4.05
C ASP A 248 -24.87 -12.27 -4.37
N GLY A 249 -23.79 -11.91 -3.68
CA GLY A 249 -22.47 -12.50 -3.87
C GLY A 249 -22.18 -13.65 -2.91
N SER A 250 -23.20 -14.20 -2.24
CA SER A 250 -23.00 -15.20 -1.20
C SER A 250 -22.70 -16.61 -1.74
N LEU A 251 -22.79 -16.80 -3.05
CA LEU A 251 -22.60 -18.10 -3.70
C LEU A 251 -23.52 -19.17 -3.09
N GLY A 252 -24.82 -18.86 -3.09
CA GLY A 252 -25.82 -19.77 -2.58
C GLY A 252 -26.01 -19.72 -1.08
N GLY A 253 -25.72 -18.59 -0.47
CA GLY A 253 -25.95 -18.40 0.96
C GLY A 253 -24.78 -18.83 1.84
N LYS A 254 -23.62 -19.09 1.24
CA LYS A 254 -22.47 -19.58 1.98
C LYS A 254 -21.66 -18.48 2.63
N TYR A 255 -21.57 -17.31 1.98
CA TYR A 255 -20.65 -16.24 2.39
C TYR A 255 -21.41 -14.93 2.58
N PRO A 256 -20.96 -14.08 3.49
CA PRO A 256 -21.68 -12.83 3.79
C PRO A 256 -21.28 -11.70 2.83
N VAL A 257 -21.49 -11.90 1.52
CA VAL A 257 -20.93 -10.99 0.50
C VAL A 257 -22.03 -10.52 -0.44
N ILE A 258 -21.96 -9.23 -0.79
CA ILE A 258 -22.86 -8.55 -1.73
C ILE A 258 -22.00 -7.91 -2.82
N CYS A 259 -22.54 -7.84 -4.03
CA CYS A 259 -21.86 -7.18 -5.15
C CYS A 259 -22.83 -6.19 -5.80
N VAL A 260 -22.38 -4.95 -6.00
CA VAL A 260 -23.17 -3.95 -6.70
C VAL A 260 -22.33 -3.44 -7.88
N VAL A 261 -22.92 -3.46 -9.07
CA VAL A 261 -22.23 -3.09 -10.29
C VAL A 261 -22.85 -1.84 -10.86
N LEU A 262 -22.00 -0.88 -11.21
CA LEU A 262 -22.42 0.37 -11.86
C LEU A 262 -21.97 0.32 -13.32
N PHE A 263 -22.92 0.58 -14.24
CA PHE A 263 -22.60 0.75 -15.66
C PHE A 263 -22.54 2.22 -16.00
N ASN A 264 -21.62 2.57 -16.89
CA ASN A 264 -21.57 3.91 -17.48
C ASN A 264 -21.79 3.77 -18.99
N PRO A 265 -23.02 3.86 -19.45
CA PRO A 265 -23.28 3.69 -20.88
C PRO A 265 -22.65 4.77 -21.75
N ALA A 266 -22.34 5.94 -21.19
CA ALA A 266 -21.74 7.02 -21.97
C ALA A 266 -20.39 6.63 -22.55
N ASN A 267 -19.63 5.77 -21.84
CA ASN A 267 -18.34 5.32 -22.37
C ASN A 267 -18.18 3.80 -22.40
N GLY A 268 -19.24 3.05 -22.08
CA GLY A 268 -19.22 1.60 -22.20
C GLY A 268 -18.43 0.88 -21.12
N THR A 269 -18.29 1.47 -19.93
CA THR A 269 -17.49 0.91 -18.86
C THR A 269 -18.34 0.46 -17.69
N CYS A 270 -17.75 -0.25 -16.75
CA CYS A 270 -18.45 -0.69 -15.54
C CYS A 270 -17.48 -0.79 -14.36
N PHE A 271 -18.06 -0.82 -13.17
CA PHE A 271 -17.31 -0.97 -11.94
C PHE A 271 -18.10 -1.86 -10.98
N ALA A 272 -17.46 -2.91 -10.47
CA ALA A 272 -18.08 -3.81 -9.52
C ALA A 272 -17.54 -3.53 -8.13
N SER A 273 -18.45 -3.21 -7.22
CA SER A 273 -18.14 -3.00 -5.81
C SER A 273 -18.57 -4.23 -5.02
N PHE A 274 -17.76 -4.61 -4.06
CA PHE A 274 -18.07 -5.74 -3.19
C PHE A 274 -18.07 -5.26 -1.74
N GLY A 275 -18.94 -5.88 -0.93
CA GLY A 275 -19.00 -5.58 0.48
C GLY A 275 -19.37 -6.83 1.24
N ALA A 276 -18.93 -6.93 2.47
CA ALA A 276 -19.18 -8.10 3.30
C ALA A 276 -19.48 -7.68 4.72
N HIS A 277 -20.41 -8.38 5.33
CA HIS A 277 -20.73 -8.25 6.75
C HIS A 277 -21.75 -9.34 7.07
N PRO A 278 -21.74 -9.88 8.32
CA PRO A 278 -22.76 -10.88 8.68
C PRO A 278 -24.20 -10.41 8.56
N ASP A 279 -24.45 -9.11 8.75
CA ASP A 279 -25.80 -8.54 8.57
C ASP A 279 -25.97 -8.15 7.11
N PHE A 280 -26.99 -8.72 6.44
CA PHE A 280 -27.23 -8.51 5.01
C PHE A 280 -27.37 -7.01 4.70
N GLY A 281 -28.14 -6.29 5.52
CA GLY A 281 -28.35 -4.86 5.29
C GLY A 281 -27.08 -4.06 5.40
N VAL A 282 -26.23 -4.41 6.38
CA VAL A 282 -24.94 -3.74 6.53
C VAL A 282 -24.05 -4.02 5.33
N ALA A 283 -24.00 -5.29 4.89
CA ALA A 283 -23.21 -5.65 3.72
C ALA A 283 -23.66 -4.88 2.47
N LEU A 284 -24.98 -4.81 2.27
CA LEU A 284 -25.54 -4.10 1.13
C LEU A 284 -25.20 -2.61 1.18
N GLU A 285 -25.39 -1.98 2.33
CA GLU A 285 -25.11 -0.57 2.51
C GLU A 285 -23.61 -0.28 2.28
N ARG A 286 -22.74 -1.11 2.83
CA ARG A 286 -21.30 -0.95 2.63
C ARG A 286 -20.93 -1.03 1.15
N THR A 287 -21.56 -1.95 0.43
CA THR A 287 -21.26 -2.13 -0.99
C THR A 287 -21.63 -0.90 -1.78
N VAL A 288 -22.79 -0.29 -1.47
CA VAL A 288 -23.24 0.92 -2.16
C VAL A 288 -22.35 2.11 -1.80
N THR A 289 -22.03 2.28 -0.52
CA THR A 289 -21.18 3.41 -0.13
C THR A 289 -19.76 3.25 -0.65
N GLU A 290 -19.26 2.01 -0.72
CA GLU A 290 -17.93 1.73 -1.28
C GLU A 290 -17.87 2.11 -2.75
N LEU A 291 -18.94 1.88 -3.48
CA LEU A 291 -19.03 2.19 -4.91
C LEU A 291 -18.65 3.66 -5.17
N LEU A 292 -19.06 4.54 -4.29
CA LEU A 292 -18.93 5.99 -4.49
C LEU A 292 -17.94 6.65 -3.50
N GLN A 293 -17.22 5.87 -2.72
CA GLN A 293 -16.34 6.46 -1.72
C GLN A 293 -15.29 7.34 -2.38
N GLY A 294 -15.26 8.61 -1.96
CA GLY A 294 -14.28 9.55 -2.48
C GLY A 294 -14.53 10.01 -3.91
N ARG A 295 -15.69 9.69 -4.47
CA ARG A 295 -16.02 10.04 -5.85
C ARG A 295 -17.26 10.90 -5.91
N SER A 296 -17.22 11.93 -6.76
CA SER A 296 -18.44 12.64 -7.17
C SER A 296 -18.97 12.00 -8.46
N LEU A 297 -20.18 12.37 -8.86
CA LEU A 297 -20.77 11.76 -10.05
C LEU A 297 -19.98 12.05 -11.32
N LYS A 298 -19.28 13.18 -11.37
CA LYS A 298 -18.46 13.53 -12.53
C LYS A 298 -17.17 12.69 -12.62
N ASP A 299 -16.84 11.95 -11.56
CA ASP A 299 -15.61 11.14 -11.53
C ASP A 299 -15.87 9.69 -11.93
N LEU A 300 -17.05 9.36 -12.45
CA LEU A 300 -17.42 7.98 -12.74
C LEU A 300 -17.15 7.59 -14.20
N ASP A 301 -16.22 8.28 -14.86
CA ASP A 301 -15.87 8.00 -16.25
C ASP A 301 -14.50 7.32 -16.41
N VAL A 302 -13.94 6.78 -15.33
CA VAL A 302 -12.58 6.26 -15.32
C VAL A 302 -12.50 4.73 -15.31
N PHE A 303 -13.65 4.07 -15.41
CA PHE A 303 -13.69 2.61 -15.27
C PHE A 303 -13.32 1.90 -16.57
N THR A 304 -13.34 0.56 -16.55
CA THR A 304 -12.86 -0.28 -17.63
C THR A 304 -14.04 -0.97 -18.32
N PRO A 305 -14.00 -1.14 -19.66
CA PRO A 305 -15.05 -1.90 -20.33
C PRO A 305 -14.99 -3.38 -19.95
N PRO A 306 -16.15 -4.05 -19.81
CA PRO A 306 -16.13 -5.50 -19.61
C PRO A 306 -15.66 -6.19 -20.90
N THR A 307 -15.20 -7.44 -20.76
CA THR A 307 -14.60 -8.17 -21.84
C THR A 307 -15.16 -9.58 -21.91
N PHE A 308 -15.11 -10.20 -23.10
CA PHE A 308 -15.41 -11.62 -23.26
C PHE A 308 -14.16 -12.50 -23.12
N ASP A 309 -13.00 -11.90 -22.92
CA ASP A 309 -11.75 -12.66 -22.76
C ASP A 309 -11.62 -13.14 -21.32
N ASP A 310 -12.31 -14.24 -21.01
CA ASP A 310 -12.33 -14.77 -19.66
C ASP A 310 -10.97 -15.26 -19.19
N GLU A 311 -10.11 -15.67 -20.13
CA GLU A 311 -8.74 -16.06 -19.77
C GLU A 311 -7.94 -14.89 -19.25
N GLU A 312 -8.08 -13.74 -19.90
CA GLU A 312 -7.38 -12.53 -19.46
C GLU A 312 -7.92 -12.06 -18.09
N VAL A 313 -9.24 -12.17 -17.89
CA VAL A 313 -9.84 -11.80 -16.62
C VAL A 313 -9.27 -12.66 -15.48
N ALA A 314 -9.01 -13.94 -15.75
CA ALA A 314 -8.52 -14.87 -14.74
C ALA A 314 -7.01 -14.81 -14.51
N GLU A 315 -6.29 -14.01 -15.29
CA GLU A 315 -4.83 -13.94 -15.15
C GLU A 315 -4.43 -13.32 -13.81
N HIS A 316 -3.29 -13.75 -13.31
CA HIS A 316 -2.74 -13.28 -12.04
C HIS A 316 -2.63 -11.77 -11.98
N THR A 317 -2.16 -11.14 -13.06
CA THR A 317 -2.00 -9.70 -13.08
C THR A 317 -3.32 -8.97 -12.90
N ASN A 318 -4.40 -9.49 -13.50
CA ASN A 318 -5.71 -8.88 -13.36
C ASN A 318 -6.25 -9.06 -11.94
N LEU A 319 -6.08 -10.24 -11.36
CA LEU A 319 -6.54 -10.50 -10.00
C LEU A 319 -5.77 -9.65 -8.99
N GLU A 320 -4.47 -9.46 -9.21
CA GLU A 320 -3.66 -8.56 -8.41
C GLU A 320 -4.18 -7.13 -8.47
N THR A 321 -4.54 -6.68 -9.66
CA THR A 321 -5.07 -5.33 -9.85
C THR A 321 -6.35 -5.15 -9.03
N HIS A 322 -7.24 -6.14 -9.08
CA HIS A 322 -8.47 -6.10 -8.28
C HIS A 322 -8.16 -6.11 -6.80
N PHE A 323 -7.15 -6.86 -6.40
CA PHE A 323 -6.77 -6.94 -4.99
C PHE A 323 -6.26 -5.58 -4.48
N ILE A 324 -5.50 -4.88 -5.32
CA ILE A 324 -4.86 -3.63 -4.90
C ILE A 324 -5.84 -2.45 -4.94
N ASP A 325 -6.55 -2.26 -6.07
CA ASP A 325 -7.38 -1.04 -6.21
C ASP A 325 -8.71 -1.26 -6.94
N SER A 326 -9.09 -2.49 -7.21
CA SER A 326 -10.38 -2.85 -7.82
C SER A 326 -10.56 -2.36 -9.25
N SER A 327 -9.50 -1.98 -9.93
CA SER A 327 -9.61 -1.39 -11.28
C SER A 327 -9.44 -2.40 -12.41
N GLY A 328 -9.44 -3.68 -12.11
CA GLY A 328 -9.17 -4.70 -13.12
C GLY A 328 -10.34 -4.99 -14.05
N LEU A 329 -10.09 -5.91 -14.98
CA LEU A 329 -11.07 -6.35 -15.98
C LEU A 329 -12.14 -7.24 -15.36
N ILE A 330 -13.34 -7.16 -15.92
CA ILE A 330 -14.49 -7.98 -15.51
C ILE A 330 -15.08 -8.61 -16.79
N SER A 331 -15.51 -9.87 -16.67
CA SER A 331 -16.11 -10.58 -17.79
C SER A 331 -17.58 -10.19 -17.98
N TRP A 332 -18.01 -10.12 -19.22
CA TRP A 332 -19.43 -10.02 -19.54
C TRP A 332 -20.23 -11.19 -18.97
N ASP A 333 -19.57 -12.34 -18.76
CA ASP A 333 -20.25 -13.52 -18.23
C ASP A 333 -20.79 -13.31 -16.81
N MET A 334 -20.26 -12.34 -16.06
CA MET A 334 -20.84 -11.97 -14.76
C MET A 334 -22.29 -11.52 -14.86
N PHE A 335 -22.70 -11.06 -16.05
CA PHE A 335 -24.00 -10.42 -16.24
C PHE A 335 -24.99 -11.27 -17.01
N LYS A 336 -24.75 -12.58 -17.08
CA LYS A 336 -25.72 -13.50 -17.71
C LYS A 336 -27.03 -13.49 -16.94
N GLN A 337 -28.13 -13.62 -17.66
CA GLN A 337 -29.45 -13.66 -17.02
C GLN A 337 -29.63 -14.93 -16.18
N ASP A 338 -29.06 -16.05 -16.63
CA ASP A 338 -29.11 -17.30 -15.88
C ASP A 338 -27.94 -17.31 -14.90
N ALA A 339 -28.26 -17.07 -13.64
CA ALA A 339 -27.23 -17.03 -12.61
C ALA A 339 -26.70 -18.43 -12.29
N ASP A 340 -25.43 -18.49 -11.89
CA ASP A 340 -24.80 -19.77 -11.53
C ASP A 340 -25.23 -20.24 -10.15
N TYR A 341 -25.81 -19.39 -9.33
CA TYR A 341 -26.30 -19.71 -7.99
C TYR A 341 -27.67 -19.10 -7.79
N PRO A 342 -28.53 -19.74 -7.00
CA PRO A 342 -29.81 -19.12 -6.68
C PRO A 342 -29.62 -17.99 -5.67
N PHE A 343 -30.54 -17.04 -5.69
CA PHE A 343 -30.59 -16.04 -4.63
C PHE A 343 -30.94 -16.70 -3.31
N VAL A 344 -30.25 -16.33 -2.25
CA VAL A 344 -30.56 -16.76 -0.89
C VAL A 344 -30.71 -15.51 -0.02
N ASP A 345 -31.79 -15.48 0.74
CA ASP A 345 -32.04 -14.36 1.68
C ASP A 345 -31.30 -14.69 2.98
N TRP A 346 -29.98 -14.46 2.94
CA TRP A 346 -29.11 -14.90 4.01
C TRP A 346 -29.01 -13.90 5.14
N SER A 347 -28.69 -14.39 6.32
CA SER A 347 -28.29 -13.57 7.47
C SER A 347 -27.40 -14.39 8.37
N PHE A 348 -26.28 -13.79 8.75
CA PHE A 348 -25.37 -14.37 9.75
C PHE A 348 -25.29 -13.46 10.96
N ALA A 349 -26.26 -12.56 11.12
CA ALA A 349 -26.23 -11.49 12.11
C ALA A 349 -26.49 -12.01 13.52
N GLY A 350 -25.95 -11.30 14.50
CA GLY A 350 -26.14 -11.58 15.90
C GLY A 350 -25.35 -10.57 16.70
N THR A 351 -25.00 -10.90 17.93
CA THR A 351 -24.01 -10.12 18.65
C THR A 351 -22.67 -10.24 17.95
N THR A 352 -21.75 -9.32 18.21
CA THR A 352 -20.43 -9.42 17.56
C THR A 352 -19.70 -10.70 17.95
N GLU A 353 -19.94 -11.21 19.17
CA GLU A 353 -19.37 -12.49 19.56
C GLU A 353 -19.94 -13.63 18.70
N GLU A 354 -21.26 -13.64 18.51
CA GLU A 354 -21.92 -14.65 17.67
C GLU A 354 -21.49 -14.53 16.22
N GLU A 355 -21.38 -13.31 15.72
CA GLU A 355 -20.95 -13.05 14.35
C GLU A 355 -19.53 -13.54 14.12
N PHE A 356 -18.64 -13.30 15.08
CA PHE A 356 -17.26 -13.77 14.98
C PHE A 356 -17.23 -15.30 14.94
N ALA A 357 -17.99 -15.94 15.81
CA ALA A 357 -18.04 -17.42 15.83
C ALA A 357 -18.55 -17.98 14.51
N THR A 358 -19.58 -17.34 13.95
CA THR A 358 -20.15 -17.78 12.67
C THR A 358 -19.12 -17.64 11.54
N LEU A 359 -18.45 -16.51 11.47
CA LEU A 359 -17.43 -16.29 10.44
C LEU A 359 -16.26 -17.25 10.58
N MET A 360 -15.86 -17.53 11.82
CA MET A 360 -14.78 -18.50 12.05
C MET A 360 -15.20 -19.91 11.64
N ALA A 361 -16.47 -20.26 11.85
CA ALA A 361 -16.96 -21.58 11.42
C ALA A 361 -16.88 -21.73 9.91
N ILE A 362 -17.27 -20.67 9.16
CA ILE A 362 -17.16 -20.70 7.70
C ILE A 362 -15.69 -20.83 7.30
N PHE A 363 -14.84 -20.04 7.93
CA PHE A 363 -13.41 -20.00 7.64
C PHE A 363 -12.77 -21.39 7.87
N ASN A 364 -13.05 -21.98 9.02
CA ASN A 364 -12.49 -23.29 9.38
C ASN A 364 -12.98 -24.40 8.47
N ALA A 365 -14.21 -24.30 7.99
CA ALA A 365 -14.76 -25.31 7.09
C ALA A 365 -14.01 -25.37 5.76
N GLU A 366 -13.29 -24.29 5.41
CA GLU A 366 -12.53 -24.23 4.17
C GLU A 366 -11.06 -24.55 4.40
N ASP A 367 -10.70 -25.01 5.61
CA ASP A 367 -9.33 -25.40 5.95
C ASP A 367 -8.34 -24.25 5.73
N GLN A 368 -8.75 -23.07 6.16
CA GLN A 368 -7.91 -21.89 6.02
C GLN A 368 -7.17 -21.56 7.31
N UNK A 369 -6.11 -21.03 7.24
CA UNK A 369 -5.35 -20.75 8.45
C UNK A 369 -5.54 -19.29 8.74
N UNK A 370 -5.96 -18.99 9.81
CA UNK A 370 -6.13 -17.64 10.23
C UNK A 370 -5.13 -17.37 11.28
N UNK A 371 -4.44 -16.53 11.08
CA UNK A 371 -3.48 -16.12 12.03
C UNK A 371 -3.90 -14.79 12.50
N UNK A 372 -4.16 -14.66 13.50
CA UNK A 372 -4.65 -13.47 14.06
C UNK A 372 -3.53 -12.87 14.82
N UNK A 373 -3.41 -11.86 14.64
CA UNK A 373 -2.40 -11.14 15.32
C UNK A 373 -3.11 -10.27 16.25
N UNK A 374 -2.89 -10.42 17.03
CA UNK A 374 -3.38 -9.55 18.00
C UNK A 374 -2.39 -8.49 18.17
N UNK A 375 -2.46 -7.85 17.49
CA UNK A 375 -1.61 -6.78 17.55
C UNK A 375 -2.14 -5.92 18.56
N UNK A 376 -2.17 -6.21 19.37
CA UNK A 376 -2.61 -5.49 20.45
C UNK A 376 -2.35 -4.10 20.16
N UNK A 377 -3.16 -3.73 19.76
CA UNK A 377 -3.09 -2.46 19.33
C UNK A 377 -2.68 -1.63 20.40
N UNK A 378 -1.88 -1.55 20.26
CA UNK A 378 -1.21 -0.80 21.13
C UNK A 378 -1.71 0.59 21.23
N UNK A 379 -1.78 1.01 20.77
CA UNK A 379 -1.91 2.37 20.94
C UNK A 379 -3.27 2.73 21.41
N UNK A 380 -3.69 2.47 21.45
CA UNK A 380 -4.81 3.12 21.91
C UNK A 380 -5.70 2.10 22.32
N UNK A 381 -5.47 1.89 23.08
CA UNK A 381 -6.23 1.00 23.50
C UNK A 381 -7.65 0.89 23.24
N UNK A 382 -8.09 1.18 22.79
CA UNK A 382 -9.47 0.96 22.63
C UNK A 382 -9.75 0.62 21.24
N UNK A 383 -8.93 0.76 20.62
CA UNK A 383 -9.23 0.39 19.35
C UNK A 383 -8.56 -0.91 19.23
N UNK A 384 -8.97 -1.68 19.21
CA UNK A 384 -8.49 -2.96 19.07
C UNK A 384 -8.08 -3.15 17.65
N UNK A 385 -7.18 -2.98 17.36
CA UNK A 385 -6.61 -3.17 16.13
C UNK A 385 -6.28 -4.57 15.99
N UNK A 386 -6.75 -5.04 15.35
CA UNK A 386 -6.56 -6.41 15.10
C UNK A 386 -6.03 -6.50 13.73
N UNK A 387 -5.16 -6.82 13.58
CA UNK A 387 -4.51 -7.10 12.40
C UNK A 387 -4.76 -8.51 12.14
N UNK A 388 -5.43 -8.68 11.67
CA UNK A 388 -5.86 -9.97 11.32
C UNK A 388 -5.17 -10.32 10.08
N UNK A 389 -4.38 -10.65 10.14
CA UNK A 389 -3.63 -11.17 9.14
C UNK A 389 -4.22 -12.39 8.80
N UNK A 390 -4.89 -12.30 8.35
CA UNK A 390 -5.61 -13.40 7.91
C UNK A 390 -4.72 -14.01 6.93
N UNK A 391 -4.37 -14.62 7.15
CA UNK A 391 -3.66 -15.44 6.43
C UNK A 391 -4.55 -16.05 5.59
N UNK A 392 -5.05 -15.40 5.29
CA UNK A 392 -6.05 -15.80 4.47
C UNK A 392 -5.51 -16.02 3.26
N UNK A 393 -5.25 -16.66 3.42
CA UNK A 393 -4.64 -17.05 2.39
C UNK A 393 -5.34 -17.41 1.15
N UNK A 394 -6.24 -17.74 1.31
CA UNK A 394 -6.85 -18.37 0.24
C UNK A 394 -6.96 -17.51 -0.99
N UNK A 395 -7.42 -16.70 -0.86
CA UNK A 395 -7.76 -15.97 -2.00
C UNK A 395 -6.64 -15.14 -2.52
N UNK A 396 -6.15 -14.84 -1.68
CA UNK A 396 -5.09 -14.06 -2.02
C UNK A 396 -3.84 -14.86 -2.25
N UNK A 397 -4.04 -15.88 -1.98
CA UNK A 397 -2.96 -16.77 -2.13
C UNK A 397 -2.50 -16.93 -3.55
N UNK A 398 -3.31 -16.96 -4.22
CA UNK A 398 -2.95 -17.16 -5.60
C UNK A 398 -2.23 -15.96 -6.15
N UNK A 399 -2.64 -14.99 -5.78
CA UNK A 399 -2.03 -13.80 -6.27
C UNK A 399 -0.84 -13.42 -5.43
N UNK A 400 -0.93 -13.82 -4.38
CA UNK A 400 0.07 -13.46 -3.46
C UNK A 400 1.33 -14.28 -3.57
N UNK A 401 1.12 -15.29 -3.93
CA UNK A 401 2.25 -16.13 -4.10
C UNK A 401 3.19 -15.64 -5.21
N UNK A 402 2.68 -15.24 -6.05
CA UNK A 402 3.47 -14.69 -7.11
C UNK A 402 4.00 -13.33 -6.71
N UNK A 403 3.25 -12.76 -6.09
CA UNK A 403 3.66 -11.48 -5.64
C UNK A 403 4.68 -11.58 -4.52
N UNK A 404 4.52 -12.55 -3.94
CA UNK A 404 5.42 -12.75 -2.89
C UNK A 404 6.85 -12.88 -3.36
N UNK A 405 6.90 -13.43 -4.25
CA UNK A 405 8.21 -13.56 -4.80
C UNK A 405 8.70 -12.24 -5.38
N UNK A 406 7.84 -11.69 -5.85
CA UNK A 406 8.12 -10.41 -6.43
C UNK A 406 8.30 -9.37 -5.35
N UNK A 407 7.61 -9.52 -4.50
CA UNK A 407 7.64 -8.60 -3.44
C UNK A 407 8.86 -8.84 -2.56
N UNK A 408 9.12 -9.88 -2.48
CA UNK A 408 10.30 -10.16 -1.75
C UNK A 408 11.53 -9.72 -2.51
N UNK A 409 11.43 -9.85 -3.59
CA UNK A 409 12.51 -9.39 -4.39
C UNK A 409 12.52 -7.88 -4.45
N UNK A 410 11.50 -7.47 -4.41
CA UNK A 410 11.36 -6.05 -4.42
C UNK A 410 11.78 -5.46 -3.08
N UNK A 411 11.50 -6.14 -2.25
CA UNK A 411 11.90 -5.70 -0.98
C UNK A 411 13.39 -5.85 -0.77
N UNK A 412 13.82 -6.67 -1.26
CA UNK A 412 15.24 -6.81 -1.20
C UNK A 412 15.92 -5.78 -2.08
N UNK A 413 15.34 -5.59 -2.97
CA UNK A 413 15.81 -4.57 -3.83
C UNK A 413 15.61 -3.21 -3.18
N UNK A 414 14.69 -3.19 -2.62
CA UNK A 414 14.44 -1.98 -1.95
C UNK A 414 15.41 -1.78 -0.80
N UNK A 415 15.63 -2.72 -0.26
CA UNK A 415 16.57 -2.59 0.78
C UNK A 415 17.97 -2.32 0.27
N UNK A 416 18.14 -2.83 -0.71
CA UNK A 416 19.41 -2.58 -1.32
C UNK A 416 19.47 -1.22 -1.92
N UNK A 417 18.48 -0.97 -2.35
CA UNK A 417 18.35 0.33 -2.90
C UNK A 417 18.41 1.39 -1.81
N UNK A 418 17.87 1.06 -0.94
CA UNK A 418 17.87 1.94 0.13
C UNK A 418 19.26 2.04 0.71
N UNK A 419 19.76 1.13 0.72
CA UNK A 419 21.09 1.15 1.15
C UNK A 419 22.01 1.85 0.16
N UNK A 420 21.68 1.59 -0.86
CA UNK A 420 22.41 2.22 -1.91
C UNK A 420 22.07 3.69 -1.97
N UNK A 421 21.03 3.81 -1.84
CA UNK A 421 20.57 5.15 -1.87
C UNK A 421 21.10 5.94 -0.67
N UNK A 422 21.05 5.27 0.18
CA UNK A 422 21.56 5.88 1.32
C UNK A 422 23.05 6.09 1.21
N UNK A 423 23.52 5.32 0.61
CA UNK A 423 24.92 5.47 0.36
C UNK A 423 25.19 6.55 -0.66
N UNK A 424 24.43 6.49 -1.38
CA UNK A 424 24.49 7.51 -2.40
C UNK A 424 24.16 8.89 -1.85
N UNK A 425 23.41 8.80 -1.22
CA UNK A 425 23.03 10.01 -0.63
C UNK A 425 24.06 10.44 0.40
N UNK A 426 24.52 9.60 0.89
CA UNK A 426 25.56 9.90 1.78
C UNK A 426 26.82 10.30 1.06
N UNK A 427 26.83 9.79 0.10
CA UNK A 427 27.93 10.16 -0.74
C UNK A 427 27.78 11.57 -1.25
N UNK A 428 26.79 11.81 -1.40
CA UNK A 428 26.51 13.13 -1.82
C UNK A 428 26.95 14.15 -0.78
N UNK A 429 26.91 13.70 0.16
CA UNK A 429 27.34 14.58 1.18
C UNK A 429 28.81 14.40 1.49
N UNK A 430 29.09 13.49 1.22
CA UNK A 430 30.47 13.19 1.49
C UNK A 430 31.18 12.86 0.18
N UNK A 431 31.37 13.52 -0.44
CA UNK A 431 32.01 13.42 -1.68
C UNK A 431 33.36 12.82 -1.65
N UNK A 432 33.59 12.40 -0.81
CA UNK A 432 34.87 11.84 -0.74
C UNK A 432 35.03 10.40 -0.82
N UNK A 433 34.15 10.01 -0.72
CA UNK A 433 34.26 8.60 -0.68
C UNK A 433 34.13 7.97 -2.04
N UNK A 434 34.82 8.26 -2.76
CA UNK A 434 34.91 7.69 -4.06
C UNK A 434 34.90 6.21 -4.03
N UNK A 435 35.54 5.71 -3.26
CA UNK A 435 35.60 4.28 -3.18
C UNK A 435 34.37 3.66 -2.64
N UNK A 436 33.88 4.29 -1.88
CA UNK A 436 32.63 3.91 -1.30
C UNK A 436 31.54 4.07 -2.31
N UNK A 437 31.67 4.89 -2.98
CA UNK A 437 30.72 5.14 -4.02
C UNK A 437 30.76 4.06 -5.05
N UNK A 438 31.70 3.69 -5.29
CA UNK A 438 31.83 2.59 -6.18
C UNK A 438 31.25 1.32 -5.60
N UNK A 439 31.41 1.18 -4.60
CA UNK A 439 30.82 0.04 -3.94
C UNK A 439 29.37 0.17 -3.85
N UNK A 440 29.02 1.20 -3.66
CA UNK A 440 27.62 1.51 -3.61
C UNK A 440 27.03 1.43 -4.97
N UNK A 441 27.75 1.73 -5.77
CA UNK A 441 27.33 1.67 -7.13
C UNK A 441 27.12 0.27 -7.53
N UNK A 442 27.85 -0.35 -7.18
CA UNK A 442 27.71 -1.75 -7.49
C UNK A 442 26.53 -2.37 -6.78
N UNK A 443 26.37 -2.01 -5.79
CA UNK A 443 25.22 -2.44 -5.05
C UNK A 443 23.94 -1.88 -5.60
N UNK A 444 24.07 -0.86 -5.89
CA UNK A 444 22.91 -0.19 -6.44
C UNK A 444 22.60 -0.67 -7.84
N UNK A 445 23.51 -0.88 -8.43
CA UNK A 445 23.35 -1.43 -9.73
C UNK A 445 22.80 -2.84 -9.64
N UNK A 446 23.16 -3.42 -8.79
CA UNK A 446 22.61 -4.74 -8.59
C UNK A 446 21.17 -4.70 -8.17
N UNK A 447 20.92 -3.86 -7.45
CA UNK A 447 19.56 -3.63 -7.01
C UNK A 447 18.70 -3.08 -8.12
N UNK A 448 19.22 -2.36 -8.71
CA UNK A 448 18.54 -1.78 -9.82
C UNK A 448 18.40 -2.74 -10.99
N UNK A 449 19.20 -3.45 -11.07
CA UNK A 449 19.08 -4.48 -12.09
C UNK A 449 17.91 -5.41 -11.81
N UNK A 450 17.72 -5.62 -10.73
CA UNK A 450 16.58 -6.43 -10.35
C UNK A 450 15.28 -5.71 -10.59
N UNK A 451 15.33 -4.61 -10.47
CA UNK A 451 14.16 -3.80 -10.69
C UNK A 451 14.09 -3.29 -12.12
N UNK A 452 14.93 -3.51 -12.76
CA UNK A 452 15.06 -3.00 -14.09
C UNK A 452 13.89 -3.22 -15.00
N UNK A 453 13.38 -4.15 -14.96
CA UNK A 453 12.31 -4.43 -15.87
C UNK A 453 11.07 -3.60 -15.58
N UNK A 454 10.77 -3.50 -14.61
CA UNK A 454 9.54 -2.83 -14.28
C UNK A 454 9.76 -1.48 -13.70
N UNK A 455 10.76 -1.38 -13.21
CA UNK A 455 11.07 -0.21 -12.47
C UNK A 455 11.59 0.95 -13.28
N UNK A 456 11.75 0.83 -14.31
CA UNK A 456 12.24 1.89 -15.15
C UNK A 456 11.39 3.13 -15.09
N UNK A 457 10.31 2.93 -14.86
CA UNK A 457 9.41 4.05 -14.79
C UNK A 457 9.12 4.45 -13.35
N UNK A 458 9.62 3.69 -12.63
CA UNK A 458 9.31 3.97 -11.23
C UNK A 458 10.21 5.05 -10.73
N UNK A 459 9.63 5.70 -9.92
CA UNK A 459 10.34 6.76 -9.24
C UNK A 459 11.12 6.18 -8.11
N UNK A 460 12.23 6.64 -7.93
CA UNK A 460 13.12 6.22 -6.90
C UNK A 460 12.69 6.59 -5.51
N UNK A 461 11.82 7.47 -5.38
CA UNK A 461 11.34 7.89 -4.16
C UNK A 461 10.58 6.84 -3.45
N UNK A 462 9.88 6.21 -4.11
CA UNK A 462 9.13 5.15 -3.54
C UNK A 462 10.02 4.01 -3.06
N LEU A 463 11.00 3.73 -3.81
CA LEU A 463 11.87 2.59 -3.42
C LEU A 463 12.73 2.94 -2.20
N LEU A 464 13.04 4.21 -2.06
CA LEU A 464 13.91 4.64 -0.97
C LEU A 464 13.18 4.83 0.35
N GLY A 465 11.87 4.80 0.29
CA GLY A 465 11.09 5.04 1.50
C GLY A 465 11.18 6.47 1.99
N LEU A 466 11.30 7.41 1.08
CA LEU A 466 11.48 8.84 1.41
C LEU A 466 10.18 9.60 1.14
N ALA A 467 9.71 10.35 2.15
CA ALA A 467 8.58 11.24 1.98
C ALA A 467 9.09 12.63 1.64
N THR A 468 8.71 13.13 0.47
CA THR A 468 9.13 14.45 0.03
C THR A 468 8.10 15.05 -0.91
N GLY A 469 8.19 16.38 -1.12
CA GLY A 469 7.30 17.08 -2.02
C GLY A 469 7.58 16.77 -3.48
N LYS A 470 6.59 17.01 -4.31
CA LYS A 470 6.69 16.71 -5.74
C LYS A 470 7.72 17.56 -6.47
N ASP A 471 8.08 18.71 -5.90
CA ASP A 471 9.06 19.62 -6.50
C ASP A 471 10.49 19.28 -6.09
N ASN A 472 10.70 18.27 -5.29
CA ASN A 472 12.03 17.88 -4.84
C ASN A 472 12.65 16.90 -5.84
N GLY A 473 13.96 17.04 -6.06
CA GLY A 473 14.67 16.20 -7.01
C GLY A 473 14.59 14.72 -6.68
N TRP A 474 14.55 14.37 -5.39
CA TRP A 474 14.43 12.98 -4.99
C TRP A 474 13.09 12.37 -5.39
N TYR A 475 12.02 13.19 -5.41
CA TYR A 475 10.69 12.70 -5.78
C TYR A 475 10.65 12.29 -7.25
N THR A 476 11.30 13.07 -8.10
CA THR A 476 11.26 12.85 -9.55
C THR A 476 12.41 11.99 -10.07
N LEU A 477 13.33 11.61 -9.20
CA LEU A 477 14.51 10.86 -9.58
C LEU A 477 14.14 9.55 -10.28
N ARG A 478 14.77 9.30 -11.42
CA ARG A 478 14.59 8.08 -12.19
C ARG A 478 15.74 7.12 -11.93
N ILE A 479 15.47 5.82 -12.06
CA ILE A 479 16.49 4.81 -11.77
C ILE A 479 17.68 4.94 -12.71
N GLY A 480 17.44 5.21 -13.98
CA GLY A 480 18.54 5.43 -14.93
C GLY A 480 19.41 6.61 -14.57
N GLU A 481 18.78 7.69 -14.06
CA GLU A 481 19.53 8.83 -13.58
C GLU A 481 20.43 8.46 -12.42
N LEU A 482 19.86 7.71 -11.47
CA LEU A 482 20.64 7.31 -10.30
C LEU A 482 21.84 6.45 -10.71
N LYS A 483 21.63 5.54 -11.67
CA LYS A 483 22.72 4.71 -12.17
C LYS A 483 23.81 5.58 -12.82
N ALA A 484 23.41 6.57 -13.60
CA ALA A 484 24.39 7.51 -14.19
C ALA A 484 25.15 8.26 -13.10
N MET A 485 24.44 8.74 -12.09
CA MET A 485 25.05 9.47 -10.97
C MET A 485 26.06 8.59 -10.21
N LEU A 486 25.68 7.34 -9.96
CA LEU A 486 26.56 6.43 -9.25
C LEU A 486 27.80 6.09 -10.09
N ALA A 487 27.63 5.95 -11.39
CA ALA A 487 28.77 5.72 -12.29
C ALA A 487 29.72 6.93 -12.27
N LEU A 488 29.16 8.14 -12.30
CA LEU A 488 29.96 9.36 -12.20
C LEU A 488 30.73 9.41 -10.86
N ALA A 489 30.02 9.08 -9.77
CA ALA A 489 30.64 9.10 -8.46
C ALA A 489 31.76 8.08 -8.35
N GLY A 490 31.64 6.94 -9.03
CA GLY A 490 32.65 5.90 -9.04
C GLY A 490 33.73 6.08 -10.10
N GLY A 491 33.61 7.11 -10.93
CA GLY A 491 34.60 7.37 -11.96
C GLY A 491 34.48 6.49 -13.19
N ASP A 492 33.38 5.77 -13.36
CA ASP A 492 33.17 4.90 -14.52
C ASP A 492 32.44 5.70 -15.60
N LEU A 493 33.22 6.44 -16.38
CA LEU A 493 32.65 7.38 -17.36
C LEU A 493 31.97 6.67 -18.53
N ASP A 494 32.40 5.45 -18.87
CA ASP A 494 31.72 4.69 -19.92
C ASP A 494 30.31 4.33 -19.50
N GLN A 495 30.15 3.84 -18.27
CA GLN A 495 28.80 3.51 -17.75
C GLN A 495 27.97 4.79 -17.55
N ALA A 496 28.61 5.86 -17.12
CA ALA A 496 27.91 7.14 -16.96
C ALA A 496 27.32 7.60 -18.29
N LEU A 497 28.11 7.48 -19.38
CA LEU A 497 27.61 7.86 -20.69
C LEU A 497 26.45 6.97 -21.13
N ALA A 498 26.61 5.66 -20.96
CA ALA A 498 25.55 4.72 -21.37
C ALA A 498 24.24 5.00 -20.65
N TRP A 499 24.30 5.20 -19.32
CA TRP A 499 23.08 5.45 -18.56
C TRP A 499 22.51 6.85 -18.79
N THR A 500 23.36 7.82 -19.08
CA THR A 500 22.87 9.16 -19.45
C THR A 500 22.09 9.10 -20.75
N GLU A 501 22.62 8.40 -21.75
CA GLU A 501 21.93 8.26 -23.03
C GLU A 501 20.62 7.49 -22.89
N TRP A 502 20.63 6.41 -22.13
CA TRP A 502 19.43 5.62 -21.87
C TRP A 502 18.37 6.48 -21.17
N THR A 503 18.80 7.25 -20.18
CA THR A 503 17.89 8.08 -19.40
C THR A 503 17.20 9.13 -20.28
N MET A 504 17.99 9.79 -21.14
CA MET A 504 17.42 10.79 -22.03
C MET A 504 16.43 10.18 -23.04
N GLU A 505 16.77 9.02 -23.55
CA GLU A 505 15.91 8.37 -24.53
C GLU A 505 14.53 8.05 -23.96
N PHE A 506 14.48 7.58 -22.74
CA PHE A 506 13.23 7.09 -22.14
C PHE A 506 12.49 8.12 -21.29
N ASN A 507 13.04 9.35 -21.14
CA ASN A 507 12.41 10.35 -20.28
C ASN A 507 12.24 11.71 -20.94
N GLN A 508 12.29 11.78 -22.27
CA GLN A 508 12.22 13.05 -22.99
C GLN A 508 10.95 13.83 -22.68
N SER A 509 9.83 13.14 -22.54
CA SER A 509 8.55 13.81 -22.34
C SER A 509 8.30 14.16 -20.87
N VAL A 510 9.12 13.67 -19.95
CA VAL A 510 8.91 13.83 -18.52
C VAL A 510 9.79 14.95 -17.96
N PHE A 511 11.02 15.05 -18.43
CA PHE A 511 11.99 15.99 -17.89
C PHE A 511 11.67 17.43 -18.30
N SER A 512 11.95 18.35 -17.41
CA SER A 512 11.88 19.79 -17.74
C SER A 512 12.94 20.12 -18.80
N ALA A 513 12.76 21.27 -19.43
CA ALA A 513 13.74 21.74 -20.42
C ALA A 513 15.12 21.94 -19.78
N GLU A 514 15.16 22.45 -18.56
CA GLU A 514 16.42 22.67 -17.83
C GLU A 514 17.13 21.35 -17.56
N ARG A 515 16.38 20.33 -17.12
CA ARG A 515 16.94 19.02 -16.80
C ARG A 515 17.44 18.32 -18.07
N THR A 516 16.68 18.41 -19.14
CA THR A 516 17.08 17.87 -20.43
C THR A 516 18.36 18.52 -20.93
N ASN A 517 18.42 19.85 -20.80
CA ASN A 517 19.60 20.61 -21.21
C ASN A 517 20.85 20.19 -20.44
N TYR A 518 20.69 19.98 -19.13
CA TYR A 518 21.80 19.49 -18.30
C TYR A 518 22.31 18.14 -18.84
N TYR A 519 21.41 17.23 -19.12
CA TYR A 519 21.83 15.90 -19.59
C TYR A 519 22.44 15.94 -20.99
N ARG A 520 21.95 16.82 -21.84
CA ARG A 520 22.60 17.02 -23.15
C ARG A 520 24.03 17.53 -22.99
N CYS A 521 24.21 18.48 -22.09
CA CYS A 521 25.52 19.01 -21.79
C CYS A 521 26.43 17.92 -21.22
N LEU A 522 25.92 17.16 -20.25
CA LEU A 522 26.69 16.08 -19.65
C LEU A 522 27.09 15.03 -20.70
N GLN A 523 26.14 14.67 -21.60
CA GLN A 523 26.45 13.73 -22.65
C GLN A 523 27.60 14.22 -23.52
N THR A 524 27.55 15.50 -23.90
CA THR A 524 28.61 16.10 -24.71
C THR A 524 29.96 16.05 -24.01
N LEU A 525 29.98 16.40 -22.72
CA LEU A 525 31.24 16.35 -21.96
C LEU A 525 31.75 14.92 -21.79
N LEU A 526 30.84 13.96 -21.61
CA LEU A 526 31.23 12.56 -21.50
C LEU A 526 31.81 12.06 -22.83
N LEU A 527 31.21 12.46 -23.95
CA LEU A 527 31.74 12.10 -25.27
C LEU A 527 33.13 12.70 -25.47
N LEU A 528 33.28 13.97 -25.07
CA LEU A 528 34.57 14.63 -25.21
C LEU A 528 35.64 13.95 -24.34
N SER A 529 35.27 13.46 -23.18
CA SER A 529 36.22 12.80 -22.28
C SER A 529 36.81 11.52 -22.89
N GLN A 530 36.19 10.99 -23.93
CA GLN A 530 36.69 9.80 -24.62
C GLN A 530 37.67 10.15 -25.74
N GLU A 531 37.86 11.46 -25.99
CA GLU A 531 38.73 11.90 -27.06
C GLU A 531 40.07 12.33 -26.49
N ASP A 532 41.12 11.57 -26.77
CA ASP A 532 42.44 11.81 -26.20
C ASP A 532 43.15 13.02 -26.82
N ASP A 533 42.82 13.35 -28.06
CA ASP A 533 43.54 14.37 -28.80
C ASP A 533 42.82 15.71 -28.83
N ARG A 534 41.82 15.92 -27.99
CA ARG A 534 41.08 17.17 -27.94
C ARG A 534 41.23 17.83 -26.57
N GLU A 535 41.41 19.15 -26.61
CA GLU A 535 41.61 19.95 -25.39
C GLU A 535 40.24 20.50 -24.95
N PRO A 536 39.70 20.09 -23.82
CA PRO A 536 38.34 20.52 -23.43
C PRO A 536 38.18 22.04 -23.35
N LEU A 537 39.18 22.75 -22.90
CA LEU A 537 39.07 24.20 -22.77
C LEU A 537 38.87 24.92 -24.11
N GLN A 538 39.26 24.28 -25.20
CA GLN A 538 39.07 24.88 -26.53
C GLN A 538 37.61 25.04 -26.89
N TYR A 539 36.73 24.23 -26.26
CA TYR A 539 35.30 24.19 -26.61
C TYR A 539 34.42 24.91 -25.59
N LEU A 540 35.02 25.46 -24.54
CA LEU A 540 34.26 26.01 -23.42
C LEU A 540 33.31 27.13 -23.87
N ASN A 541 33.76 28.06 -24.71
CA ASN A 541 32.89 29.14 -25.18
C ASN A 541 31.68 28.59 -25.93
N ALA A 542 31.91 27.59 -26.76
CA ALA A 542 30.83 26.98 -27.51
C ALA A 542 29.85 26.25 -26.61
N PHE A 543 30.36 25.52 -25.61
CA PHE A 543 29.49 24.81 -24.66
C PHE A 543 28.63 25.80 -23.87
N VAL A 544 29.23 26.93 -23.42
CA VAL A 544 28.47 27.93 -22.68
C VAL A 544 27.38 28.55 -23.55
N ARG A 545 27.67 28.80 -24.81
CA ARG A 545 26.66 29.34 -25.73
C ARG A 545 25.58 28.33 -26.05
N MET A 546 25.94 27.02 -26.13
CA MET A 546 24.99 25.99 -26.46
C MET A 546 24.09 25.63 -25.27
N TYR A 547 24.67 25.48 -24.10
CA TYR A 547 23.97 24.91 -22.94
C TYR A 547 23.74 25.89 -21.80
N GLY A 548 24.45 27.00 -21.81
CA GLY A 548 24.43 27.99 -20.72
C GLY A 548 25.50 27.70 -19.69
N ALA A 549 25.95 28.76 -19.02
CA ALA A 549 27.03 28.64 -18.03
C ALA A 549 26.67 27.71 -16.88
N ASP A 550 25.42 27.78 -16.40
CA ASP A 550 25.02 26.98 -15.26
C ASP A 550 25.05 25.48 -15.58
N ALA A 551 24.59 25.11 -16.77
CA ALA A 551 24.59 23.69 -17.17
C ALA A 551 26.02 23.20 -17.35
N VAL A 552 26.88 24.01 -17.95
CA VAL A 552 28.30 23.63 -18.15
C VAL A 552 28.98 23.43 -16.80
N GLU A 553 28.74 24.34 -15.87
CA GLU A 553 29.33 24.23 -14.53
C GLU A 553 28.85 22.94 -13.81
N ALA A 554 27.53 22.69 -13.85
CA ALA A 554 26.98 21.54 -13.18
C ALA A 554 27.46 20.23 -13.82
N ALA A 555 27.48 20.16 -15.15
CA ALA A 555 27.93 18.97 -15.85
C ALA A 555 29.43 18.72 -15.67
N SER A 556 30.22 19.79 -15.64
CA SER A 556 31.65 19.65 -15.37
C SER A 556 31.92 19.12 -13.97
N ALA A 557 31.18 19.63 -12.99
CA ALA A 557 31.31 19.16 -11.61
C ALA A 557 30.90 17.70 -11.48
N ALA A 558 29.87 17.32 -12.23
CA ALA A 558 29.44 15.91 -12.24
C ALA A 558 30.50 15.01 -12.88
N LEU A 559 31.04 15.43 -13.99
CA LEU A 559 32.05 14.67 -14.72
C LEU A 559 33.31 14.46 -13.87
N SER A 560 33.72 15.47 -13.14
CA SER A 560 34.92 15.38 -12.29
C SER A 560 34.69 14.58 -11.03
N GLY A 561 33.45 14.23 -10.73
CA GLY A 561 33.10 13.53 -9.51
C GLY A 561 32.93 14.42 -8.30
N GLU A 562 33.08 15.73 -8.49
CA GLU A 562 32.94 16.68 -7.38
C GLU A 562 31.49 16.80 -6.91
N GLU A 563 30.54 16.87 -7.86
CA GLU A 563 29.13 16.90 -7.55
C GLU A 563 28.37 15.99 -8.53
N PRO A 564 28.39 14.68 -8.31
CA PRO A 564 27.78 13.76 -9.27
C PRO A 564 26.26 13.64 -9.16
N PHE A 565 25.66 14.14 -8.07
CA PHE A 565 24.23 13.94 -7.79
C PHE A 565 23.44 15.22 -8.11
N TYR A 566 23.34 15.53 -9.37
CA TYR A 566 22.69 16.73 -9.86
C TYR A 566 21.24 16.82 -9.38
N GLY A 567 20.91 17.95 -8.76
CA GLY A 567 19.53 18.24 -8.36
C GLY A 567 19.07 17.55 -7.09
N LEU A 568 19.95 16.80 -6.43
CA LEU A 568 19.57 16.09 -5.21
C LEU A 568 20.17 16.80 -3.99
N GLN A 569 19.32 17.01 -2.97
CA GLN A 569 19.82 17.54 -1.72
C GLN A 569 20.45 16.44 -0.89
N ALA A 570 21.37 16.81 -0.01
CA ALA A 570 22.06 15.84 0.84
C ALA A 570 21.09 15.16 1.78
N VAL A 571 21.37 13.90 2.08
CA VAL A 571 20.51 13.05 2.89
C VAL A 571 21.24 12.71 4.20
N ASP A 572 20.53 12.88 5.31
CA ASP A 572 21.02 12.44 6.61
C ASP A 572 20.48 11.04 6.92
N ASN A 573 21.03 10.42 7.95
CA ASN A 573 20.70 9.03 8.27
C ASN A 573 19.25 8.82 8.67
N ASP A 574 18.59 9.87 9.15
CA ASP A 574 17.18 9.78 9.56
C ASP A 574 16.25 10.49 8.59
N LEU A 575 16.77 11.01 7.48
CA LEU A 575 16.00 11.70 6.44
C LEU A 575 15.27 12.95 6.96
N LYS A 576 15.79 13.56 8.04
CA LYS A 576 15.14 14.71 8.66
C LYS A 576 15.35 16.00 7.90
N ALA A 577 16.27 16.00 6.93
CA ALA A 577 16.46 17.17 6.06
C ALA A 577 15.26 17.42 5.15
N PHE A 578 14.34 16.46 5.05
CA PHE A 578 13.13 16.60 4.24
C PHE A 578 11.95 16.89 5.16
N PRO A 579 11.30 18.05 5.06
CA PRO A 579 10.23 18.40 6.01
C PRO A 579 9.07 17.40 6.05
N ALA A 580 8.70 16.87 4.89
CA ALA A 580 7.60 15.88 4.87
C ALA A 580 7.99 14.61 5.61
N HIS A 581 9.23 14.17 5.45
CA HIS A 581 9.71 12.98 6.13
C HIS A 581 9.86 13.23 7.63
N GLU A 582 10.32 14.41 8.01
CA GLU A 582 10.42 14.78 9.41
C GLU A 582 9.03 14.78 10.06
N SER A 583 8.01 15.33 9.37
CA SER A 583 6.63 15.26 9.85
C SER A 583 6.18 13.83 10.11
N LEU A 584 6.52 12.95 9.17
CA LEU A 584 6.15 11.54 9.27
C LEU A 584 6.82 10.90 10.48
N LEU A 585 8.11 11.17 10.68
CA LEU A 585 8.83 10.62 11.82
C LEU A 585 8.29 11.17 13.14
N ASN A 586 7.90 12.44 13.17
CA ASN A 586 7.29 13.01 14.37
C ASN A 586 5.96 12.32 14.68
N ALA A 587 5.16 12.02 13.67
CA ALA A 587 3.93 11.28 13.87
C ALA A 587 4.24 9.87 14.40
N TYR A 588 5.25 9.22 13.84
CA TYR A 588 5.62 7.89 14.29
C TYR A 588 6.12 7.89 15.73
N GLU A 589 6.86 8.92 16.14
CA GLU A 589 7.35 9.02 17.51
C GLU A 589 6.19 9.11 18.51
N LYS A 590 5.13 9.85 18.16
CA LYS A 590 3.94 9.91 19.01
C LYS A 590 3.36 8.51 19.22
N LEU A 591 3.28 7.76 18.14
CA LEU A 591 2.76 6.39 18.19
C LEU A 591 3.68 5.48 18.98
N GLN A 592 5.01 5.61 18.80
CA GLN A 592 5.98 4.79 19.54
C GLN A 592 5.87 5.02 21.04
N LYS A 593 5.69 6.26 21.47
CA LYS A 593 5.52 6.56 22.89
C LYS A 593 4.29 5.86 23.46
N ALA A 594 3.20 5.87 22.70
CA ALA A 594 1.98 5.21 23.11
C ALA A 594 2.17 3.69 23.21
N LYS A 595 2.88 3.10 22.24
CA LYS A 595 3.16 1.66 22.26
C LYS A 595 4.03 1.28 23.46
N ALA A 596 5.07 2.08 23.73
CA ALA A 596 5.96 1.80 24.87
C ALA A 596 5.18 1.86 26.19
N ALA A 597 4.33 2.86 26.35
CA ALA A 597 3.53 3.00 27.56
C ALA A 597 2.54 1.83 27.72
N TYR A 598 1.92 1.42 26.63
CA TYR A 598 0.95 0.31 26.68
C TYR A 598 1.62 -1.00 27.08
N TRP A 599 2.77 -1.32 26.46
CA TRP A 599 3.44 -2.59 26.73
C TRP A 599 4.20 -2.62 28.06
N SER A 600 4.43 -1.47 28.67
CA SER A 600 5.10 -1.44 29.96
C SER A 600 4.14 -1.71 31.13
N LYS A 601 2.84 -1.76 30.90
CA LYS A 601 1.83 -2.02 31.94
C LYS A 601 1.77 -3.48 32.34
#